data_b100c5af59198d461cb6fe142e694973
#
_entry.id   b100c5af59198d461cb6fe142e694973
#
_cell.length_a   1.000
_cell.length_b   1.000
_cell.length_c   1.000
_cell.angle_alpha   90.00
_cell.angle_beta   90.00
_cell.angle_gamma   90.00
#
_symmetry.space_group_name_H-M   'P 1'
#
loop_
_entity.id
_entity.type
_entity.pdbx_description
1 polymer ?
#
loop_
_entity_poly.entity_id
_entity_poly.type
_entity_poly.pdbx_seq_one_letter_code
_entity_poly.pdbx_strand_id
1 'polypeptide(L)'
;GTHIKAVSVMTGKAHVETMDSLRDGADLTLDKLGSGVVVLGCANDGKVNLVVKASKDAVKRGIHAGKIIKEAAAVVGGGGGGRPDMAQAGGKKAEALPQAFEKAAAVIEAQLG
;
A
#
# COMPACT_ATOMS: atom_id res chain seq x y z
N GLY A 1 -13.98 -22.58 -8.59
CA GLY A 1 -13.82 -22.22 -8.40
C GLY A 1 -13.71 -21.46 -8.09
N THR A 2 -13.79 -21.30 -8.03
CA THR A 2 -13.73 -20.49 -7.78
C THR A 2 -13.35 -20.00 -6.83
N HIS A 3 -12.77 -20.00 -6.37
CA HIS A 3 -12.41 -19.46 -5.55
C HIS A 3 -11.73 -18.66 -5.23
N ILE A 4 -11.51 -18.50 -5.07
CA ILE A 4 -11.09 -17.41 -5.01
C ILE A 4 -10.44 -16.97 -3.95
N LYS A 5 -9.63 -16.40 -4.01
CA LYS A 5 -8.90 -15.95 -3.15
C LYS A 5 -9.41 -14.78 -2.65
N ALA A 6 -9.87 -14.77 -1.59
CA ALA A 6 -10.33 -13.62 -1.01
C ALA A 6 -9.20 -13.02 -0.22
N VAL A 7 -8.54 -12.15 -0.79
CA VAL A 7 -7.56 -11.33 -0.10
C VAL A 7 -8.22 -9.99 0.17
N SER A 8 -8.37 -9.64 1.43
CA SER A 8 -8.94 -8.34 1.80
C SER A 8 -7.93 -7.24 1.49
N VAL A 9 -8.41 -6.17 0.87
CA VAL A 9 -7.56 -5.04 0.52
C VAL A 9 -8.16 -3.78 1.12
N MET A 10 -7.34 -3.01 1.83
CA MET A 10 -7.76 -1.73 2.37
C MET A 10 -6.83 -0.65 1.88
N THR A 11 -7.39 0.39 1.27
CA THR A 11 -6.63 1.55 0.84
C THR A 11 -7.25 2.80 1.46
N GLY A 12 -6.42 3.78 1.77
CA GLY A 12 -6.98 5.01 2.30
C GLY A 12 -5.93 6.05 2.66
N LYS A 13 -6.44 7.27 2.82
CA LYS A 13 -5.62 8.39 3.24
C LYS A 13 -5.67 8.48 4.76
N ALA A 14 -4.51 8.56 5.39
CA ALA A 14 -4.40 8.71 6.84
C ALA A 14 -4.11 10.16 7.19
N HIS A 15 -4.59 10.59 8.35
CA HIS A 15 -4.37 11.96 8.82
C HIS A 15 -3.20 11.96 9.82
N VAL A 16 -2.02 11.67 9.31
CA VAL A 16 -0.78 11.65 10.08
C VAL A 16 0.28 12.42 9.31
N GLU A 17 1.36 12.80 9.97
CA GLU A 17 2.37 13.67 9.37
C GLU A 17 3.69 12.99 9.06
N THR A 18 3.97 11.85 9.67
CA THR A 18 5.26 11.19 9.52
C THR A 18 5.13 9.79 8.94
N MET A 19 6.21 9.31 8.36
CA MET A 19 6.28 7.94 7.87
C MET A 19 6.10 6.94 9.02
N ASP A 20 6.70 7.22 10.18
CA ASP A 20 6.57 6.33 11.34
C ASP A 20 5.12 6.20 11.78
N SER A 21 4.39 7.30 11.89
CA SER A 21 2.98 7.26 12.24
C SER A 21 2.15 6.54 11.19
N LEU A 22 2.52 6.71 9.91
CA LEU A 22 1.83 6.03 8.82
C LEU A 22 2.05 4.52 8.91
N ARG A 23 3.27 4.08 9.20
CA ARG A 23 3.57 2.65 9.37
C ARG A 23 2.83 2.07 10.56
N ASP A 24 2.77 2.81 11.68
CA ASP A 24 2.01 2.38 12.86
C ASP A 24 0.54 2.19 12.50
N GLY A 25 -0.02 3.13 11.74
CA GLY A 25 -1.40 3.02 11.26
C GLY A 25 -1.62 1.81 10.38
N ALA A 26 -0.66 1.51 9.51
CA ALA A 26 -0.74 0.34 8.65
C ALA A 26 -0.67 -0.96 9.46
N ASP A 27 0.18 -1.01 10.49
CA ASP A 27 0.29 -2.17 11.38
C ASP A 27 -1.04 -2.41 12.11
N LEU A 28 -1.62 -1.36 12.68
CA LEU A 28 -2.89 -1.47 13.38
C LEU A 28 -4.02 -1.89 12.45
N THR A 29 -4.04 -1.33 11.24
CA THR A 29 -5.06 -1.66 10.27
C THR A 29 -4.96 -3.12 9.84
N LEU A 30 -3.74 -3.60 9.60
CA LEU A 30 -3.54 -4.99 9.21
C LEU A 30 -3.91 -5.94 10.34
N ASP A 31 -3.59 -5.57 11.60
CA ASP A 31 -3.96 -6.38 12.76
C ASP A 31 -5.49 -6.52 12.85
N LYS A 32 -6.22 -5.43 12.62
CA LYS A 32 -7.69 -5.47 12.64
C LYS A 32 -8.26 -6.26 11.49
N LEU A 33 -7.62 -6.15 10.33
CA LEU A 33 -8.05 -6.87 9.14
C LEU A 33 -7.78 -8.37 9.29
N GLY A 34 -6.74 -8.72 10.03
CA GLY A 34 -6.32 -10.11 10.26
C GLY A 34 -5.49 -10.68 9.13
N SER A 35 -5.94 -10.54 7.91
CA SER A 35 -5.27 -11.08 6.73
C SER A 35 -5.58 -10.17 5.56
N GLY A 36 -4.60 -9.88 4.73
CA GLY A 36 -4.80 -9.08 3.54
C GLY A 36 -3.66 -8.12 3.25
N VAL A 37 -4.00 -7.04 2.56
CA VAL A 37 -3.06 -6.01 2.14
C VAL A 37 -3.60 -4.65 2.55
N VAL A 38 -2.74 -3.82 3.13
CA VAL A 38 -3.08 -2.46 3.53
C VAL A 38 -2.20 -1.49 2.74
N VAL A 39 -2.84 -0.50 2.11
CA VAL A 39 -2.14 0.58 1.41
C VAL A 39 -2.61 1.88 2.03
N LEU A 40 -1.71 2.57 2.71
CA LEU A 40 -2.02 3.86 3.33
C LEU A 40 -1.14 4.94 2.77
N GLY A 41 -1.69 6.15 2.70
CA GLY A 41 -0.95 7.31 2.27
C GLY A 41 -1.32 8.54 3.09
N CYS A 42 -0.39 9.47 3.18
CA CYS A 42 -0.64 10.77 3.76
C CYS A 42 0.07 11.85 2.94
N ALA A 43 -0.43 13.06 3.05
CA ALA A 43 0.13 14.20 2.32
C ALA A 43 0.22 15.40 3.26
N ASN A 44 1.42 15.98 3.36
CA ASN A 44 1.68 17.13 4.20
C ASN A 44 2.65 18.06 3.48
N ASP A 45 2.29 19.33 3.36
CA ASP A 45 3.16 20.34 2.76
C ASP A 45 3.68 19.93 1.38
N GLY A 46 2.82 19.33 0.57
CA GLY A 46 3.17 18.92 -0.79
C GLY A 46 3.99 17.63 -0.85
N LYS A 47 4.27 17.01 0.28
CA LYS A 47 4.99 15.74 0.32
C LYS A 47 4.00 14.60 0.57
N VAL A 48 4.25 13.47 -0.10
CA VAL A 48 3.42 12.28 0.04
C VAL A 48 4.25 11.16 0.65
N ASN A 49 3.65 10.45 1.61
CA ASN A 49 4.21 9.21 2.12
C ASN A 49 3.24 8.08 1.82
N LEU A 50 3.77 6.94 1.43
CA LEU A 50 2.98 5.73 1.15
C LEU A 50 3.57 4.55 1.89
N VAL A 51 2.71 3.68 2.39
CA VAL A 51 3.11 2.42 3.03
C VAL A 51 2.20 1.31 2.52
N VAL A 52 2.81 0.16 2.22
CA VAL A 52 2.06 -1.06 1.89
C VAL A 52 2.50 -2.14 2.86
N LYS A 53 1.54 -2.80 3.49
CA LYS A 53 1.80 -3.96 4.33
C LYS A 53 0.94 -5.13 3.87
N ALA A 54 1.51 -6.32 3.92
CA ALA A 54 0.81 -7.54 3.51
C ALA A 54 1.01 -8.62 4.58
N SER A 55 -0.05 -9.37 4.85
CA SER A 55 0.03 -10.50 5.74
C SER A 55 0.80 -11.64 5.09
N LYS A 56 1.28 -12.59 5.92
CA LYS A 56 2.08 -13.71 5.42
C LYS A 56 1.32 -14.55 4.39
N ASP A 57 0.05 -14.78 4.63
CA ASP A 57 -0.76 -15.56 3.70
C ASP A 57 -0.99 -14.81 2.39
N ALA A 58 -1.13 -13.49 2.43
CA ALA A 58 -1.24 -12.69 1.21
C ALA A 58 0.05 -12.78 0.39
N VAL A 59 1.21 -12.72 1.05
CA VAL A 59 2.49 -12.86 0.37
C VAL A 59 2.59 -14.24 -0.29
N LYS A 60 2.15 -15.28 0.38
CA LYS A 60 2.15 -16.64 -0.18
C LYS A 60 1.29 -16.75 -1.42
N ARG A 61 0.28 -15.89 -1.56
CA ARG A 61 -0.61 -15.88 -2.72
C ARG A 61 -0.09 -15.01 -3.87
N GLY A 62 1.10 -14.45 -3.72
CA GLY A 62 1.73 -13.69 -4.77
C GLY A 62 1.82 -12.18 -4.53
N ILE A 63 1.32 -11.69 -3.41
CA ILE A 63 1.40 -10.27 -3.09
C ILE A 63 2.85 -9.90 -2.79
N HIS A 64 3.28 -8.78 -3.34
CA HIS A 64 4.63 -8.25 -3.11
C HIS A 64 4.51 -6.74 -2.88
N ALA A 65 4.63 -6.34 -1.62
CA ALA A 65 4.46 -4.94 -1.23
C ALA A 65 5.45 -4.01 -1.95
N GLY A 66 6.69 -4.46 -2.11
CA GLY A 66 7.71 -3.65 -2.79
C GLY A 66 7.35 -3.29 -4.22
N LYS A 67 6.74 -4.22 -4.96
CA LYS A 67 6.31 -3.95 -6.34
C LYS A 67 5.08 -3.05 -6.37
N ILE A 68 4.17 -3.23 -5.44
CA ILE A 68 2.97 -2.38 -5.33
C ILE A 68 3.39 -0.94 -5.07
N ILE A 69 4.28 -0.74 -4.08
CA ILE A 69 4.70 0.59 -3.68
C ILE A 69 5.46 1.31 -4.80
N LYS A 70 6.25 0.57 -5.55
CA LYS A 70 7.04 1.14 -6.63
C LYS A 70 6.16 1.77 -7.69
N GLU A 71 5.10 1.07 -8.10
CA GLU A 71 4.19 1.58 -9.11
C GLU A 71 3.29 2.69 -8.57
N ALA A 72 2.82 2.56 -7.34
CA ALA A 72 1.99 3.60 -6.72
C ALA A 72 2.80 4.89 -6.52
N ALA A 73 4.05 4.78 -6.10
CA ALA A 73 4.90 5.94 -5.87
C ALA A 73 5.20 6.70 -7.16
N ALA A 74 5.34 6.00 -8.28
CA ALA A 74 5.57 6.65 -9.57
C ALA A 74 4.42 7.58 -9.92
N VAL A 75 3.19 7.24 -9.55
CA VAL A 75 2.01 8.05 -9.83
C VAL A 75 2.07 9.38 -9.10
N VAL A 76 2.64 9.41 -7.89
CA VAL A 76 2.78 10.65 -7.11
C VAL A 76 4.15 11.29 -7.30
N GLY A 77 4.86 10.92 -8.34
CA GLY A 77 6.14 11.56 -8.69
C GLY A 77 7.27 11.23 -7.73
N GLY A 78 7.26 10.04 -7.16
CA GLY A 78 8.26 9.63 -6.20
C GLY A 78 8.78 8.23 -6.42
N GLY A 79 9.33 7.66 -5.39
CA GLY A 79 9.89 6.32 -5.44
C GLY A 79 10.10 5.73 -4.08
N GLY A 80 10.33 4.44 -4.07
CA GLY A 80 10.59 3.70 -2.86
C GLY A 80 10.63 2.22 -3.16
N GLY A 81 10.55 1.41 -2.14
CA GLY A 81 10.58 -0.02 -2.28
C GLY A 81 10.55 -0.70 -0.93
N GLY A 82 10.82 -1.97 -0.94
CA GLY A 82 10.84 -2.76 0.28
C GLY A 82 10.72 -4.23 0.01
N ARG A 83 10.27 -4.94 1.02
CA ARG A 83 10.13 -6.40 1.00
C ARG A 83 8.74 -6.81 0.52
N PRO A 84 8.54 -8.12 0.33
CA PRO A 84 7.20 -8.60 -0.06
C PRO A 84 6.11 -8.27 0.96
N ASP A 85 6.43 -8.20 2.24
CA ASP A 85 5.45 -7.99 3.31
C ASP A 85 5.33 -6.54 3.77
N MET A 86 6.29 -5.68 3.43
CA MET A 86 6.24 -4.27 3.84
C MET A 86 7.13 -3.42 2.96
N ALA A 87 6.59 -2.28 2.52
CA ALA A 87 7.33 -1.33 1.70
C ALA A 87 6.84 0.09 1.98
N GLN A 88 7.70 1.05 1.71
CA GLN A 88 7.36 2.45 1.89
C GLN A 88 7.98 3.30 0.80
N ALA A 89 7.37 4.44 0.55
CA ALA A 89 7.83 5.36 -0.50
C ALA A 89 7.42 6.79 -0.19
N GLY A 90 8.11 7.71 -0.84
CA GLY A 90 7.76 9.12 -0.79
C GLY A 90 7.36 9.63 -2.17
N GLY A 91 6.73 10.78 -2.22
CA GLY A 91 6.35 11.42 -3.46
C GLY A 91 6.13 12.91 -3.28
N LYS A 92 5.69 13.56 -4.36
CA LYS A 92 5.54 15.02 -4.40
C LYS A 92 4.16 15.48 -4.82
N LYS A 93 3.40 14.65 -5.53
CA LYS A 93 2.13 15.04 -6.12
C LYS A 93 0.97 14.61 -5.26
N ALA A 94 0.69 15.38 -4.21
CA ALA A 94 -0.39 15.06 -3.28
C ALA A 94 -1.74 14.95 -3.99
N GLU A 95 -1.96 15.73 -5.03
CA GLU A 95 -3.21 15.70 -5.79
C GLU A 95 -3.41 14.39 -6.56
N ALA A 96 -2.35 13.62 -6.79
CA ALA A 96 -2.42 12.34 -7.48
C ALA A 96 -2.57 11.15 -6.53
N LEU A 97 -2.72 11.40 -5.24
CA LEU A 97 -2.84 10.32 -4.25
C LEU A 97 -4.00 9.34 -4.55
N PRO A 98 -5.20 9.83 -4.94
CA PRO A 98 -6.27 8.90 -5.31
C PRO A 98 -5.88 7.96 -6.45
N GLN A 99 -5.17 8.47 -7.46
CA GLN A 99 -4.72 7.65 -8.57
C GLN A 99 -3.65 6.65 -8.15
N ALA A 100 -2.82 7.01 -7.16
CA ALA A 100 -1.84 6.07 -6.61
C ALA A 100 -2.54 4.88 -5.94
N PHE A 101 -3.63 5.12 -5.21
CA PHE A 101 -4.42 4.06 -4.61
C PHE A 101 -5.05 3.16 -5.68
N GLU A 102 -5.57 3.75 -6.75
CA GLU A 102 -6.12 2.99 -7.87
C GLU A 102 -5.05 2.11 -8.52
N LYS A 103 -3.86 2.65 -8.69
CA LYS A 103 -2.73 1.90 -9.25
C LYS A 103 -2.35 0.74 -8.34
N ALA A 104 -2.28 1.00 -7.05
CA ALA A 104 -1.97 -0.04 -6.07
C ALA A 104 -2.99 -1.18 -6.14
N ALA A 105 -4.28 -0.85 -6.21
CA ALA A 105 -5.33 -1.86 -6.32
C ALA A 105 -5.18 -2.69 -7.59
N ALA A 106 -4.87 -2.05 -8.71
CA ALA A 106 -4.67 -2.74 -9.98
C ALA A 106 -3.48 -3.69 -9.93
N VAL A 107 -2.38 -3.27 -9.31
CA VAL A 107 -1.19 -4.11 -9.16
C VAL A 107 -1.51 -5.32 -8.27
N ILE A 108 -2.24 -5.10 -7.18
CA ILE A 108 -2.65 -6.18 -6.27
C ILE A 108 -3.48 -7.21 -7.03
N GLU A 109 -4.47 -6.75 -7.83
CA GLU A 109 -5.29 -7.65 -8.63
C GLU A 109 -4.43 -8.49 -9.59
N ALA A 110 -3.48 -7.84 -10.24
CA ALA A 110 -2.59 -8.53 -11.17
C ALA A 110 -1.71 -9.56 -10.45
N GLN A 111 -1.26 -9.27 -9.24
CA GLN A 111 -0.44 -10.19 -8.46
C GLN A 111 -1.23 -11.42 -8.01
N LEU A 112 -2.50 -11.26 -7.75
CA LEU A 112 -3.35 -12.36 -7.33
C LEU A 112 -3.80 -13.23 -8.50
N GLY A 113 -3.59 -12.76 -9.69
CA GLY A 113 -3.86 -13.50 -10.89
C GLY A 113 -5.29 -13.54 -11.26
#